data_83ce202f1acf3d9e1169cd037324e035
#
_entry.id   83ce202f1acf3d9e1169cd037324e035
#
_cell.length_a   1.000
_cell.length_b   1.000
_cell.length_c   1.000
_cell.angle_alpha   90.00
_cell.angle_beta   90.00
_cell.angle_gamma   90.00
#
_symmetry.space_group_name_H-M   'P 1'
#
loop_
_entity.id
_entity.type
_entity.pdbx_description
1 polymer ?
#
loop_
_entity_poly.entity_id
_entity_poly.type
_entity_poly.pdbx_seq_one_letter_code
_entity_poly.pdbx_strand_id
1 'polypeptide(L)' 'MKKDPLGFRHQYQGIIRNLINNINICSRRWVETGEPGYGVAMKRYIEEVEELKTFIKKEELRLGYYEE' A
#
# COMPACT_ATOMS: atom_id res chain seq x y z
N MET A 1 22.08 -12.74 -12.56
CA MET A 1 21.20 -12.24 -11.57
C MET A 1 19.75 -12.28 -12.00
N LYS A 2 18.95 -12.76 -11.11
CA LYS A 2 17.57 -12.92 -11.42
C LYS A 2 16.82 -11.64 -11.21
N LYS A 3 16.14 -11.22 -12.20
CA LYS A 3 15.43 -9.98 -12.13
C LYS A 3 14.00 -10.12 -12.56
N ASP A 4 13.14 -10.16 -11.63
CA ASP A 4 11.74 -10.16 -11.94
C ASP A 4 10.97 -9.36 -10.92
N PRO A 5 11.45 -8.15 -10.66
CA PRO A 5 10.79 -7.33 -9.66
C PRO A 5 9.35 -6.98 -10.07
N LEU A 6 9.13 -6.91 -11.37
CA LEU A 6 7.80 -6.60 -11.85
C LEU A 6 6.81 -7.69 -11.49
N GLY A 7 7.21 -8.95 -11.71
CA GLY A 7 6.34 -10.05 -11.38
C GLY A 7 6.09 -10.17 -9.88
N PHE A 8 7.14 -9.96 -9.10
CA PHE A 8 7.01 -10.04 -7.66
C PHE A 8 6.11 -8.93 -7.11
N ARG A 9 6.37 -7.70 -7.57
CA ARG A 9 5.57 -6.57 -7.09
C ARG A 9 4.13 -6.65 -7.57
N HIS A 10 3.95 -7.23 -8.73
CA HIS A 10 2.63 -7.28 -9.33
C HIS A 10 1.61 -7.98 -8.43
N GLN A 11 2.05 -8.99 -7.70
CA GLN A 11 1.13 -9.71 -6.83
C GLN A 11 0.62 -8.85 -5.67
N TYR A 12 1.32 -7.75 -5.37
CA TYR A 12 0.89 -6.86 -4.31
C TYR A 12 0.25 -5.59 -4.81
N GLN A 13 0.34 -5.32 -6.11
CA GLN A 13 -0.20 -4.08 -6.65
C GLN A 13 -1.70 -3.96 -6.46
N GLY A 14 -2.41 -5.06 -6.62
CA GLY A 14 -3.85 -5.04 -6.43
C GLY A 14 -4.23 -4.67 -5.01
N ILE A 15 -3.48 -5.20 -4.04
CA ILE A 15 -3.74 -4.91 -2.64
C ILE A 15 -3.48 -3.45 -2.34
N ILE A 16 -2.35 -2.93 -2.83
CA ILE A 16 -2.01 -1.53 -2.61
C ILE A 16 -3.04 -0.63 -3.25
N ARG A 17 -3.47 -0.97 -4.46
CA ARG A 17 -4.46 -0.17 -5.16
C ARG A 17 -5.78 -0.14 -4.39
N ASN A 18 -6.19 -1.27 -3.84
CA ASN A 18 -7.41 -1.32 -3.06
C ASN A 18 -7.30 -0.47 -1.80
N LEU A 19 -6.15 -0.51 -1.14
CA LEU A 19 -5.94 0.31 0.04
C LEU A 19 -5.98 1.79 -0.31
N ILE A 20 -5.37 2.17 -1.42
CA ILE A 20 -5.38 3.56 -1.85
C ILE A 20 -6.80 3.99 -2.19
N ASN A 21 -7.58 3.13 -2.84
CA ASN A 21 -8.98 3.45 -3.11
C ASN A 21 -9.75 3.67 -1.82
N ASN A 22 -9.52 2.84 -0.82
CA ASN A 22 -10.18 3.01 0.46
C ASN A 22 -9.77 4.30 1.13
N ILE A 23 -8.50 4.67 1.01
CA ILE A 23 -8.03 5.93 1.55
C ILE A 23 -8.77 7.09 0.88
N ASN A 24 -8.91 7.03 -0.43
CA ASN A 24 -9.59 8.09 -1.17
C ASN A 24 -11.05 8.18 -0.78
N ILE A 25 -11.71 7.04 -0.61
CA ILE A 25 -13.10 7.03 -0.21
C ILE A 25 -13.26 7.62 1.17
N CYS A 26 -12.42 7.22 2.11
CA CYS A 26 -12.49 7.73 3.47
C CYS A 26 -12.22 9.24 3.49
N SER A 27 -11.27 9.69 2.70
CA SER A 27 -10.94 11.10 2.64
C SER A 27 -12.15 11.90 2.16
N ARG A 28 -12.79 11.42 1.11
CA ARG A 28 -13.96 12.10 0.56
C ARG A 28 -15.09 12.14 1.56
N ARG A 29 -15.37 11.01 2.20
CA ARG A 29 -16.44 10.95 3.17
C ARG A 29 -16.15 11.82 4.37
N TRP A 30 -14.90 11.88 4.78
CA TRP A 30 -14.51 12.72 5.89
C TRP A 30 -14.81 14.19 5.59
N VAL A 31 -14.45 14.61 4.38
CA VAL A 31 -14.72 15.99 3.99
C VAL A 31 -16.23 16.25 3.94
N GLU A 32 -16.99 15.28 3.46
CA GLU A 32 -18.43 15.46 3.31
C GLU A 32 -19.19 15.44 4.63
N THR A 33 -18.79 14.57 5.54
CA THR A 33 -19.55 14.36 6.76
C THR A 33 -18.92 14.96 8.00
N GLY A 34 -17.58 15.13 7.97
CA GLY A 34 -16.88 15.63 9.14
C GLY A 34 -16.74 14.60 10.24
N GLU A 35 -17.08 13.35 9.98
CA GLU A 35 -17.01 12.33 11.02
C GLU A 35 -15.59 11.86 11.24
N PRO A 36 -15.09 11.95 12.48
CA PRO A 36 -13.69 11.58 12.75
C PRO A 36 -13.38 10.12 12.53
N GLY A 37 -14.39 9.26 12.49
CA GLY A 37 -14.17 7.87 12.22
C GLY A 37 -13.51 7.62 10.88
N TYR A 38 -13.84 8.44 9.88
CA TYR A 38 -13.23 8.30 8.58
C TYR A 38 -11.76 8.66 8.60
N GLY A 39 -11.39 9.64 9.42
CA GLY A 39 -9.99 10.01 9.55
C GLY A 39 -9.18 8.90 10.20
N VAL A 40 -9.76 8.25 11.20
CA VAL A 40 -9.09 7.13 11.87
C VAL A 40 -8.89 5.98 10.89
N ALA A 41 -9.93 5.66 10.13
CA ALA A 41 -9.84 4.58 9.15
C ALA A 41 -8.80 4.89 8.10
N MET A 42 -8.77 6.13 7.63
CA MET A 42 -7.82 6.54 6.62
C MET A 42 -6.38 6.37 7.11
N LYS A 43 -6.15 6.78 8.35
CA LYS A 43 -4.81 6.65 8.93
C LYS A 43 -4.39 5.19 8.99
N ARG A 44 -5.32 4.31 9.35
CA ARG A 44 -5.03 2.89 9.43
C ARG A 44 -4.67 2.32 8.06
N TYR A 45 -5.42 2.70 7.04
CA TYR A 45 -5.11 2.24 5.69
C TYR A 45 -3.75 2.74 5.23
N ILE A 46 -3.41 3.97 5.57
CA ILE A 46 -2.12 4.53 5.21
C ILE A 46 -1.00 3.73 5.88
N GLU A 47 -1.18 3.38 7.14
CA GLU A 47 -0.19 2.59 7.85
C GLU A 47 -0.02 1.22 7.21
N GLU A 48 -1.12 0.62 6.76
CA GLU A 48 -1.03 -0.67 6.10
C GLU A 48 -0.27 -0.58 4.78
N VAL A 49 -0.48 0.50 4.04
CA VAL A 49 0.26 0.68 2.80
C VAL A 49 1.75 0.80 3.08
N GLU A 50 2.10 1.58 4.11
CA GLU A 50 3.50 1.75 4.46
C GLU A 50 4.14 0.44 4.88
N GLU A 51 3.44 -0.33 5.68
CA GLU A 51 3.96 -1.62 6.12
C GLU A 51 4.14 -2.57 4.95
N LEU A 52 3.20 -2.57 4.04
CA LEU A 52 3.28 -3.45 2.89
C LEU A 52 4.43 -3.05 1.99
N LYS A 53 4.63 -1.76 1.78
CA LYS A 53 5.75 -1.29 0.97
C LYS A 53 7.07 -1.69 1.60
N THR A 54 7.18 -1.57 2.91
CA THR A 54 8.39 -1.97 3.61
C THR A 54 8.63 -3.45 3.46
N PHE A 55 7.57 -4.23 3.60
CA PHE A 55 7.68 -5.68 3.45
C PHE A 55 8.15 -6.05 2.03
N ILE A 56 7.57 -5.42 1.03
CA ILE A 56 7.93 -5.71 -0.35
C ILE A 56 9.40 -5.40 -0.58
N LYS A 57 9.86 -4.27 -0.07
CA LYS A 57 11.24 -3.89 -0.26
C LYS A 57 12.19 -4.87 0.41
N LYS A 58 11.86 -5.31 1.61
CA LYS A 58 12.68 -6.28 2.30
C LYS A 58 12.73 -7.60 1.55
N GLU A 59 11.59 -8.02 1.03
CA GLU A 59 11.55 -9.28 0.30
C GLU A 59 12.31 -9.19 -1.00
N GLU A 60 12.26 -8.05 -1.66
CA GLU A 60 13.01 -7.87 -2.89
C GLU A 60 14.50 -7.99 -2.62
N LEU A 61 14.96 -7.42 -1.52
CA LEU A 61 16.36 -7.54 -1.17
C LEU A 61 16.74 -8.98 -0.83
N ARG A 62 15.88 -9.62 -0.08
CA ARG A 62 16.15 -10.99 0.34
C ARG A 62 16.18 -11.94 -0.84
N LEU A 63 15.32 -11.72 -1.82
CA LEU A 63 15.20 -12.60 -2.96
C LEU A 63 16.13 -12.25 -4.10
N GLY A 64 16.83 -11.14 -4.00
CA GLY A 64 17.76 -10.75 -5.04
C GLY A 64 17.10 -10.10 -6.24
N TYR A 65 15.88 -9.67 -6.11
CA TYR A 65 15.20 -8.98 -7.19
C TYR A 65 15.60 -7.52 -7.26
N TYR A 66 16.52 -7.17 -6.45
CA TYR A 66 16.94 -5.79 -6.37
C TYR A 66 17.63 -5.38 -7.65
N GLU A 67 17.28 -4.19 -8.09
CA GLU A 67 17.83 -3.73 -9.32
C GLU A 67 19.02 -2.86 -9.10
N GLU A 68 20.06 -3.05 -9.88
CA GLU A 68 21.20 -2.23 -9.64
C GLU A 68 21.32 -1.01 -10.45
#